data_5851d37908fc24cf380f422c445f1429
#
_entry.id   5851d37908fc24cf380f422c445f1429
#
_cell.length_a   1.000
_cell.length_b   1.000
_cell.length_c   1.000
_cell.angle_alpha   90.00
_cell.angle_beta   90.00
_cell.angle_gamma   90.00
#
_symmetry.space_group_name_H-M   'P 1'
#
loop_
_entity.id
_entity.type
_entity.pdbx_description
1 polymer ?
#
loop_
_entity_poly.entity_id
_entity_poly.type
_entity_poly.pdbx_seq_one_letter_code
_entity_poly.pdbx_strand_id
1 'polypeptide(L)'
;MIAALCFEPLPLYLARRADPTLARVPLVHAEEQRVLHANPVARRHGVTSGMRLDGARMRVEGLHVVSYSEPDLQHAWHSIVHDLHQHTPWLESSVRGRVFAVLDPEEAASLAAIH
;
A
#
# COMPACT_ATOMS: atom_id res chain seq x y z
N MET A 1 13.79 -12.23 16.90
CA MET A 1 14.03 -11.59 15.58
C MET A 1 13.20 -10.34 15.49
N ILE A 2 13.78 -9.26 15.00
CA ILE A 2 13.04 -8.03 14.70
C ILE A 2 12.70 -8.06 13.22
N ALA A 3 11.42 -7.90 12.90
CA ALA A 3 10.95 -7.86 11.53
C ALA A 3 10.36 -6.49 11.23
N ALA A 4 10.63 -5.98 10.04
CA ALA A 4 9.99 -4.79 9.51
C ALA A 4 8.94 -5.22 8.48
N LEU A 5 7.71 -4.76 8.68
CA LEU A 5 6.60 -4.98 7.75
C LEU A 5 6.29 -3.67 7.06
N CYS A 6 6.32 -3.67 5.73
CA CYS A 6 6.12 -2.47 4.94
C CYS A 6 4.82 -2.57 4.13
N PHE A 7 3.92 -1.61 4.36
CA PHE A 7 2.64 -1.48 3.65
C PHE A 7 2.60 -0.18 2.83
N GLU A 8 3.76 0.34 2.48
CA GLU A 8 3.87 1.58 1.72
C GLU A 8 4.00 1.33 0.21
N PRO A 9 3.41 2.18 -0.61
CA PRO A 9 2.42 3.20 -0.24
C PRO A 9 1.11 2.56 0.19
N LEU A 10 0.56 2.98 1.31
CA LEU A 10 -0.65 2.39 1.88
C LEU A 10 -1.84 2.33 0.90
N PRO A 11 -2.15 3.40 0.12
CA PRO A 11 -3.27 3.31 -0.83
C PRO A 11 -3.13 2.19 -1.86
N LEU A 12 -1.92 1.97 -2.37
CA LEU A 12 -1.66 0.90 -3.34
C LEU A 12 -1.74 -0.49 -2.68
N TYR A 13 -1.27 -0.59 -1.45
CA TYR A 13 -1.39 -1.83 -0.67
C TYR A 13 -2.86 -2.19 -0.46
N LEU A 14 -3.70 -1.23 -0.05
CA LEU A 14 -5.13 -1.46 0.17
C LEU A 14 -5.85 -1.90 -1.12
N ALA A 15 -5.52 -1.27 -2.24
CA ALA A 15 -6.08 -1.64 -3.54
C ALA A 15 -5.73 -3.08 -3.91
N ARG A 16 -4.47 -3.48 -3.77
CA ARG A 16 -4.01 -4.84 -4.07
C ARG A 16 -4.60 -5.87 -3.10
N ARG A 17 -4.81 -5.50 -1.85
CA ARG A 17 -5.44 -6.38 -0.86
C ARG A 17 -6.90 -6.66 -1.23
N ALA A 18 -7.61 -5.64 -1.70
CA ALA A 18 -9.00 -5.78 -2.15
C ALA A 18 -9.11 -6.59 -3.44
N ASP A 19 -8.15 -6.38 -4.37
CA ASP A 19 -8.08 -7.09 -5.64
C ASP A 19 -6.62 -7.38 -6.00
N PRO A 20 -6.13 -8.61 -5.72
CA PRO A 20 -4.73 -8.96 -5.98
C PRO A 20 -4.31 -8.86 -7.45
N THR A 21 -5.24 -8.90 -8.40
CA THR A 21 -4.91 -8.76 -9.82
C THR A 21 -4.35 -7.37 -10.15
N LEU A 22 -4.63 -6.37 -9.32
CA LEU A 22 -4.14 -5.00 -9.50
C LEU A 22 -2.62 -4.87 -9.37
N ALA A 23 -1.94 -5.87 -8.79
CA ALA A 23 -0.49 -5.87 -8.74
C ALA A 23 0.16 -6.03 -10.12
N ARG A 24 -0.58 -6.53 -11.11
CA ARG A 24 -0.09 -6.83 -12.46
C ARG A 24 -0.51 -5.82 -13.52
N VAL A 25 -1.29 -4.84 -13.13
CA VAL A 25 -1.77 -3.79 -14.06
C VAL A 25 -1.22 -2.44 -13.61
N PRO A 26 -1.15 -1.45 -14.53
CA PRO A 26 -0.75 -0.09 -14.12
C PRO A 26 -1.81 0.49 -13.17
N LEU A 27 -1.36 0.80 -11.95
CA LEU A 27 -2.21 1.25 -10.86
C LEU A 27 -1.65 2.52 -10.26
N VAL A 28 -2.49 3.52 -10.08
CA VAL A 28 -2.14 4.75 -9.38
C VAL A 28 -3.16 5.10 -8.32
N HIS A 29 -2.69 5.78 -7.29
CA HIS A 29 -3.52 6.50 -6.33
C HIS A 29 -3.46 7.97 -6.72
N ALA A 30 -4.61 8.59 -6.95
CA ALA A 30 -4.70 9.97 -7.39
C ALA A 30 -5.65 10.77 -6.50
N GLU A 31 -5.37 12.06 -6.38
CA GLU A 31 -6.20 13.01 -5.68
C GLU A 31 -6.16 14.35 -6.44
N GLU A 32 -7.31 14.98 -6.62
CA GLU A 32 -7.44 16.26 -7.31
C GLU A 32 -6.79 16.26 -8.70
N GLN A 33 -7.00 15.18 -9.46
CA GLN A 33 -6.48 15.02 -10.82
C GLN A 33 -4.95 14.92 -10.90
N ARG A 34 -4.28 14.59 -9.79
CA ARG A 34 -2.84 14.35 -9.75
C ARG A 34 -2.51 12.98 -9.20
N VAL A 35 -1.50 12.36 -9.78
CA VAL A 35 -0.96 11.10 -9.31
C VAL A 35 -0.16 11.34 -8.04
N LEU A 36 -0.54 10.67 -6.96
CA LEU A 36 0.22 10.70 -5.70
C LEU A 36 1.18 9.52 -5.61
N HIS A 37 0.72 8.34 -5.99
CA HIS A 37 1.51 7.12 -5.96
C HIS A 37 1.26 6.30 -7.21
N ALA A 38 2.31 5.66 -7.73
CA ALA A 38 2.24 4.77 -8.89
C ALA A 38 2.92 3.45 -8.57
N ASN A 39 2.30 2.33 -8.97
CA ASN A 39 2.91 1.02 -8.78
C ASN A 39 4.06 0.81 -9.79
N PRO A 40 4.89 -0.26 -9.64
CA PRO A 40 6.00 -0.50 -10.55
C PRO A 40 5.59 -0.65 -12.02
N VAL A 41 4.42 -1.23 -12.29
CA VAL A 41 3.91 -1.39 -13.66
C VAL A 41 3.65 -0.03 -14.29
N ALA A 42 2.95 0.87 -13.60
CA ALA A 42 2.71 2.24 -14.07
C ALA A 42 4.02 3.02 -14.25
N ARG A 43 4.95 2.90 -13.31
CA ARG A 43 6.24 3.60 -13.40
C ARG A 43 7.08 3.16 -14.59
N ARG A 44 7.00 1.89 -15.00
CA ARG A 44 7.68 1.40 -16.20
C ARG A 44 7.17 2.06 -17.48
N HIS A 45 5.95 2.55 -17.47
CA HIS A 45 5.35 3.28 -18.58
C HIS A 45 5.54 4.81 -18.47
N GLY A 46 6.36 5.26 -17.53
CA GLY A 46 6.68 6.67 -17.38
C GLY A 46 5.72 7.46 -16.50
N VAL A 47 4.83 6.78 -15.77
CA VAL A 47 3.94 7.45 -14.82
C VAL A 47 4.71 7.72 -13.53
N THR A 48 4.70 8.98 -13.08
CA THR A 48 5.41 9.43 -11.89
C THR A 48 4.49 10.18 -10.93
N SER A 49 4.89 10.21 -9.66
CA SER A 49 4.23 10.98 -8.63
C SER A 49 4.26 12.48 -8.97
N GLY A 50 3.16 13.17 -8.77
CA GLY A 50 3.01 14.59 -9.09
C GLY A 50 2.51 14.89 -10.51
N MET A 51 2.49 13.89 -11.39
CA MET A 51 2.00 14.00 -12.75
C MET A 51 0.48 14.24 -12.76
N ARG A 52 0.00 15.00 -13.73
CA ARG A 52 -1.45 15.14 -13.94
C ARG A 52 -2.03 13.80 -14.38
N LEU A 53 -3.21 13.48 -13.89
CA LEU A 53 -3.87 12.21 -14.18
C LEU A 53 -4.13 12.05 -15.69
N ASP A 54 -4.50 13.13 -16.39
CA ASP A 54 -4.68 13.10 -17.84
C ASP A 54 -3.41 12.67 -18.57
N GLY A 55 -2.27 13.22 -18.16
CA GLY A 55 -0.97 12.85 -18.71
C GLY A 55 -0.62 11.39 -18.47
N ALA A 56 -0.95 10.90 -17.28
CA ALA A 56 -0.73 9.48 -16.94
C ALA A 56 -1.59 8.56 -17.81
N ARG A 57 -2.85 8.90 -18.04
CA ARG A 57 -3.75 8.13 -18.91
C ARG A 57 -3.28 8.09 -20.36
N MET A 58 -2.60 9.14 -20.81
CA MET A 58 -2.03 9.18 -22.16
C MET A 58 -0.78 8.32 -22.31
N ARG A 59 -0.06 8.05 -21.22
CA ARG A 59 1.17 7.26 -21.24
C ARG A 59 0.93 5.76 -21.23
N VAL A 60 -0.18 5.33 -20.66
CA VAL A 60 -0.46 3.90 -20.53
C VAL A 60 -1.95 3.65 -20.69
N GLU A 61 -2.27 2.70 -21.55
CA GLU A 61 -3.63 2.23 -21.74
C GLU A 61 -4.02 1.30 -20.57
N GLY A 62 -5.28 1.40 -20.14
CA GLY A 62 -5.79 0.56 -19.06
C GLY A 62 -5.32 0.96 -17.67
N LEU A 63 -4.96 2.23 -17.49
CA LEU A 63 -4.57 2.73 -16.17
C LEU A 63 -5.72 2.59 -15.17
N HIS A 64 -5.46 1.86 -14.09
CA HIS A 64 -6.41 1.72 -12.99
C HIS A 64 -6.14 2.80 -11.95
N VAL A 65 -7.18 3.56 -11.60
CA VAL A 65 -7.06 4.69 -10.68
C VAL A 65 -7.87 4.39 -9.42
N VAL A 66 -7.25 4.53 -8.27
CA VAL A 66 -7.93 4.47 -6.97
C VAL A 66 -7.77 5.81 -6.26
N SER A 67 -8.74 6.14 -5.42
CA SER A 67 -8.70 7.34 -4.60
C SER A 67 -9.22 7.00 -3.22
N TYR A 68 -8.41 7.29 -2.21
CA TYR A 68 -8.77 7.08 -0.80
C TYR A 68 -8.68 8.40 -0.06
N SER A 69 -9.68 8.73 0.74
CA SER A 69 -9.62 9.90 1.61
C SER A 69 -8.65 9.67 2.77
N GLU A 70 -8.15 10.73 3.36
CA GLU A 70 -7.26 10.62 4.53
C GLU A 70 -7.95 9.90 5.71
N PRO A 71 -9.23 10.16 6.05
CA PRO A 71 -9.93 9.37 7.07
C PRO A 71 -9.98 7.89 6.76
N ASP A 72 -10.22 7.51 5.51
CA ASP A 72 -10.24 6.10 5.10
C ASP A 72 -8.88 5.44 5.27
N LEU A 73 -7.81 6.13 4.90
CA LEU A 73 -6.44 5.63 5.08
C LEU A 73 -6.10 5.44 6.55
N GLN A 74 -6.47 6.40 7.38
CA GLN A 74 -6.22 6.34 8.81
C GLN A 74 -6.98 5.18 9.47
N HIS A 75 -8.24 5.01 9.10
CA HIS A 75 -9.08 3.90 9.59
C HIS A 75 -8.48 2.55 9.17
N ALA A 76 -8.10 2.41 7.91
CA ALA A 76 -7.50 1.18 7.39
C ALA A 76 -6.18 0.88 8.10
N TRP A 77 -5.35 1.89 8.34
CA TRP A 77 -4.08 1.72 9.03
C TRP A 77 -4.27 1.27 10.48
N HIS A 78 -5.22 1.87 11.21
CA HIS A 78 -5.57 1.44 12.56
C HIS A 78 -6.03 -0.02 12.59
N SER A 79 -6.81 -0.45 11.60
CA SER A 79 -7.26 -1.83 11.48
C SER A 79 -6.10 -2.78 11.27
N ILE A 80 -5.14 -2.44 10.41
CA ILE A 80 -3.94 -3.26 10.17
C ILE A 80 -3.12 -3.40 11.46
N VAL A 81 -2.86 -2.29 12.14
CA VAL A 81 -2.09 -2.30 13.38
C VAL A 81 -2.79 -3.11 14.47
N HIS A 82 -4.11 -2.97 14.57
CA HIS A 82 -4.91 -3.76 15.52
C HIS A 82 -4.79 -5.25 15.26
N ASP A 83 -4.91 -5.68 14.00
CA ASP A 83 -4.77 -7.09 13.61
C ASP A 83 -3.37 -7.62 13.96
N LEU A 84 -2.33 -6.82 13.71
CA LEU A 84 -0.97 -7.22 14.02
C LEU A 84 -0.75 -7.38 15.53
N HIS A 85 -1.38 -6.54 16.35
CA HIS A 85 -1.31 -6.64 17.81
C HIS A 85 -1.95 -7.93 18.34
N GLN A 86 -2.87 -8.56 17.60
CA GLN A 86 -3.44 -9.85 17.97
C GLN A 86 -2.41 -10.97 17.86
N HIS A 87 -1.38 -10.78 17.02
CA HIS A 87 -0.33 -11.78 16.77
C HIS A 87 0.93 -11.53 17.57
N THR A 88 1.22 -10.29 17.93
CA THR A 88 2.40 -9.95 18.72
C THR A 88 2.14 -8.73 19.61
N PRO A 89 2.49 -8.80 20.91
CA PRO A 89 2.40 -7.63 21.80
C PRO A 89 3.55 -6.64 21.60
N TRP A 90 4.64 -7.07 20.96
CA TRP A 90 5.84 -6.27 20.75
C TRP A 90 5.85 -5.64 19.37
N LEU A 91 5.12 -4.55 19.24
CA LEU A 91 4.90 -3.88 17.97
C LEU A 91 5.15 -2.39 18.11
N GLU A 92 5.90 -1.83 17.17
CA GLU A 92 6.12 -0.40 17.07
C GLU A 92 5.65 0.12 15.71
N SER A 93 4.80 1.13 15.72
CA SER A 93 4.28 1.78 14.53
C SER A 93 4.41 3.28 14.68
N SER A 94 5.55 3.83 14.28
CA SER A 94 5.84 5.26 14.36
C SER A 94 5.52 6.00 13.08
N VAL A 95 5.48 5.30 11.95
CA VAL A 95 5.19 5.84 10.63
C VAL A 95 4.07 5.04 9.99
N ARG A 96 3.06 5.73 9.46
CA ARG A 96 1.97 5.07 8.77
C ARG A 96 2.50 4.27 7.56
N GLY A 97 2.15 3.00 7.48
CA GLY A 97 2.61 2.09 6.44
C GLY A 97 3.81 1.25 6.85
N ARG A 98 4.44 1.50 8.00
CA ARG A 98 5.57 0.73 8.50
C ARG A 98 5.36 0.26 9.91
N VAL A 99 5.69 -0.98 10.16
CA VAL A 99 5.59 -1.61 11.46
C VAL A 99 6.87 -2.38 11.75
N PHE A 100 7.39 -2.23 12.98
CA PHE A 100 8.48 -3.05 13.49
C PHE A 100 7.94 -3.94 14.60
N ALA A 101 8.24 -5.22 14.53
CA ALA A 101 7.77 -6.19 15.50
C ALA A 101 8.89 -7.14 15.89
N VAL A 102 8.87 -7.57 17.15
CA VAL A 102 9.75 -8.66 17.62
C VAL A 102 8.99 -9.96 17.40
N LEU A 103 9.47 -10.75 16.47
CA LEU A 103 8.83 -12.00 16.04
C LEU A 103 9.87 -13.11 15.98
N ASP A 104 9.44 -14.35 16.17
CA ASP A 104 10.24 -15.49 15.74
C ASP A 104 9.99 -15.76 14.23
N PRO A 105 10.80 -16.62 13.56
CA PRO A 105 10.62 -16.88 12.13
C PRO A 105 9.25 -17.44 11.76
N GLU A 106 8.63 -18.23 12.64
CA GLU A 106 7.32 -18.81 12.42
C GLU A 106 6.23 -17.73 12.47
N GLU A 107 6.29 -16.85 13.46
CA GLU A 107 5.36 -15.71 13.57
C GLU A 107 5.48 -14.78 12.38
N ALA A 108 6.71 -14.49 11.93
CA ALA A 108 6.94 -13.63 10.77
C ALA A 108 6.33 -14.24 9.51
N ALA A 109 6.48 -15.54 9.28
CA ALA A 109 5.88 -16.23 8.15
C ALA A 109 4.35 -16.21 8.23
N SER A 110 3.78 -16.36 9.41
CA SER A 110 2.34 -16.32 9.64
C SER A 110 1.75 -14.95 9.32
N LEU A 111 2.40 -13.87 9.78
CA LEU A 111 1.95 -12.50 9.48
C LEU A 111 2.07 -12.17 7.99
N ALA A 112 3.13 -12.61 7.33
CA ALA A 112 3.30 -12.43 5.89
C ALA A 112 2.19 -13.12 5.08
N ALA A 113 1.68 -14.26 5.55
CA ALA A 113 0.58 -14.97 4.90
C ALA A 113 -0.77 -14.26 5.08
N ILE A 114 -0.96 -13.49 6.17
CA ILE A 114 -2.19 -12.73 6.44
C ILE A 114 -2.21 -11.41 5.67
N HIS A 115 -1.10 -10.77 5.59
CA HIS A 115 -0.91 -9.46 4.97
C HIS A 115 0.14 -9.52 3.87
#